data_7b1811ec948cf3cb8ae68bda234de95b
#
_entry.id   7b1811ec948cf3cb8ae68bda234de95b
#
_cell.length_a   1.000
_cell.length_b   1.000
_cell.length_c   1.000
_cell.angle_alpha   90.00
_cell.angle_beta   90.00
_cell.angle_gamma   90.00
#
_symmetry.space_group_name_H-M   'P 1'
#
loop_
_entity.id
_entity.type
_entity.pdbx_description
1 polymer ?
#
loop_
_entity_poly.entity_id
_entity_poly.type
_entity_poly.pdbx_seq_one_letter_code
_entity_poly.pdbx_strand_id
1 'polypeptide(L)'
;MRYLAIDPGDRRTGLAIGDDVMRMATPLEVITTTGDAARLEAIERIVAREQPDAIVIGLPLHADGSESVSSRKARELARAMETRLGITVHLYDERLTSFEADQRMRGTGLTHGQKKAGRDALAAAAILEDFLRARGQTDE
;
A
#
# COMPACT_ATOMS: atom_id res chain seq x y z
N MET A 1 0.92 -0.61 17.35
CA MET A 1 0.77 0.44 16.31
C MET A 1 -0.10 -0.07 15.17
N ARG A 2 -0.98 0.79 14.72
CA ARG A 2 -1.88 0.54 13.59
C ARG A 2 -1.27 1.15 12.33
N TYR A 3 -1.24 0.39 11.26
CA TYR A 3 -0.62 0.80 9.99
C TYR A 3 -1.64 0.81 8.87
N LEU A 4 -1.54 1.81 8.01
CA LEU A 4 -2.25 1.86 6.74
C LEU A 4 -1.23 1.62 5.62
N ALA A 5 -1.46 0.60 4.82
CA ALA A 5 -0.62 0.34 3.65
C ALA A 5 -1.27 0.90 2.40
N ILE A 6 -0.47 1.46 1.53
CA ILE A 6 -0.90 2.09 0.29
C ILE A 6 -0.07 1.52 -0.85
N ASP A 7 -0.76 0.97 -1.84
CA ASP A 7 -0.14 0.51 -3.10
C ASP A 7 -0.60 1.42 -4.22
N PRO A 8 0.20 2.46 -4.54
CA PRO A 8 -0.23 3.46 -5.52
C PRO A 8 -0.03 2.98 -6.96
N GLY A 9 -1.11 2.89 -7.72
CA GLY A 9 -1.09 2.67 -9.15
C GLY A 9 -1.39 3.97 -9.90
N ASP A 10 -1.52 3.91 -11.21
CA ASP A 10 -1.78 5.10 -12.01
C ASP A 10 -3.14 5.74 -11.69
N ARG A 11 -4.20 4.94 -11.69
CA ARG A 11 -5.55 5.40 -11.40
C ARG A 11 -6.13 4.78 -10.15
N ARG A 12 -5.68 3.58 -9.80
CA ARG A 12 -6.16 2.83 -8.65
C ARG A 12 -5.11 2.81 -7.57
N THR A 13 -5.57 3.01 -6.35
CA THR A 13 -4.72 2.91 -5.18
C THR A 13 -5.32 1.87 -4.26
N GLY A 14 -4.58 0.81 -4.00
CA GLY A 14 -5.01 -0.23 -3.07
C GLY A 14 -4.65 0.16 -1.65
N LEU A 15 -5.54 -0.16 -0.71
CA LEU A 15 -5.37 0.19 0.70
C LEU A 15 -5.60 -1.05 1.56
N ALA A 16 -4.79 -1.17 2.62
CA ALA A 16 -4.93 -2.23 3.60
C ALA A 16 -4.64 -1.68 4.99
N ILE A 17 -5.15 -2.36 6.00
CA ILE A 17 -4.98 -1.95 7.39
C ILE A 17 -4.46 -3.15 8.19
N GLY A 18 -3.64 -2.88 9.20
CA GLY A 18 -3.10 -3.93 10.06
C GLY A 18 -2.39 -3.36 11.25
N ASP A 19 -1.85 -4.24 12.10
CA ASP A 19 -1.11 -3.82 13.28
C ASP A 19 0.10 -4.74 13.54
N ASP A 20 1.03 -4.26 14.35
CA ASP A 20 2.27 -4.99 14.64
C ASP A 20 2.11 -6.03 15.75
N VAL A 21 0.98 -6.04 16.43
CA VAL A 21 0.68 -7.05 17.45
C VAL A 21 0.29 -8.36 16.78
N MET A 22 -0.74 -8.32 15.93
CA MET A 22 -1.23 -9.48 15.20
C MET A 22 -0.36 -9.82 13.99
N ARG A 23 0.37 -8.85 13.46
CA ARG A 23 1.18 -8.98 12.23
C ARG A 23 0.37 -9.48 11.04
N MET A 24 -0.90 -9.11 11.02
CA MET A 24 -1.81 -9.44 9.94
C MET A 24 -2.31 -8.17 9.28
N ALA A 25 -2.60 -8.26 8.00
CA ALA A 25 -3.15 -7.15 7.24
C ALA A 25 -4.43 -7.59 6.55
N THR A 26 -5.39 -6.70 6.52
CA THR A 26 -6.68 -6.91 5.87
C THR A 26 -6.82 -5.92 4.72
N PRO A 27 -7.19 -6.40 3.51
CA PRO A 27 -7.52 -5.47 2.42
C PRO A 27 -8.65 -4.54 2.87
N LEU A 28 -8.50 -3.25 2.63
CA LEU A 28 -9.47 -2.26 3.10
C LEU A 28 -10.37 -1.79 1.96
N GLU A 29 -9.79 -1.18 0.95
CA GLU A 29 -10.53 -0.72 -0.21
C GLU A 29 -9.57 -0.33 -1.34
N VAL A 30 -10.13 -0.06 -2.51
CA VAL A 30 -9.42 0.49 -3.66
C VAL A 30 -10.06 1.83 -3.99
N ILE A 31 -9.26 2.88 -4.05
CA ILE A 31 -9.74 4.19 -4.49
C ILE A 31 -9.30 4.41 -5.94
N THR A 32 -10.20 5.00 -6.74
CA THR A 32 -9.93 5.33 -8.13
C THR A 32 -9.97 6.85 -8.26
N THR A 33 -8.84 7.43 -8.68
CA THR A 33 -8.74 8.88 -8.82
C THR A 33 -7.99 9.23 -10.09
N THR A 34 -8.20 10.45 -10.56
CA THR A 34 -7.42 11.05 -11.65
C THR A 34 -6.62 12.20 -11.04
N GLY A 35 -5.29 12.09 -11.13
CA GLY A 35 -4.40 13.13 -10.63
C GLY A 35 -3.97 12.94 -9.18
N ASP A 36 -2.84 13.54 -8.86
CA ASP A 36 -2.19 13.37 -7.56
C ASP A 36 -2.92 14.10 -6.43
N ALA A 37 -3.51 15.27 -6.73
CA ALA A 37 -4.26 16.02 -5.73
C ALA A 37 -5.49 15.28 -5.25
N ALA A 38 -6.25 14.68 -6.18
CA ALA A 38 -7.45 13.91 -5.84
C ALA A 38 -7.08 12.67 -5.03
N ARG A 39 -5.96 12.02 -5.39
CA ARG A 39 -5.44 10.85 -4.65
C ARG A 39 -5.11 11.23 -3.22
N LEU A 40 -4.38 12.32 -3.03
CA LEU A 40 -3.97 12.77 -1.71
C LEU A 40 -5.18 13.09 -0.83
N GLU A 41 -6.17 13.79 -1.39
CA GLU A 41 -7.41 14.10 -0.66
C GLU A 41 -8.16 12.84 -0.25
N ALA A 42 -8.25 11.85 -1.14
CA ALA A 42 -8.92 10.59 -0.83
C ALA A 42 -8.18 9.84 0.29
N ILE A 43 -6.85 9.81 0.24
CA ILE A 43 -6.04 9.18 1.29
C ILE A 43 -6.21 9.92 2.62
N GLU A 44 -6.25 11.25 2.61
CA GLU A 44 -6.47 12.03 3.84
C GLU A 44 -7.80 11.66 4.50
N ARG A 45 -8.86 11.44 3.71
CA ARG A 45 -10.15 11.01 4.26
C ARG A 45 -10.05 9.62 4.89
N ILE A 46 -9.31 8.72 4.25
CA ILE A 46 -9.09 7.36 4.80
C ILE A 46 -8.30 7.44 6.10
N VAL A 47 -7.25 8.25 6.15
CA VAL A 47 -6.44 8.44 7.36
C VAL A 47 -7.30 9.00 8.50
N ALA A 48 -8.15 9.97 8.20
CA ALA A 48 -9.05 10.54 9.21
C ALA A 48 -10.03 9.50 9.75
N ARG A 49 -10.52 8.61 8.89
CA ARG A 49 -11.47 7.57 9.28
C ARG A 49 -10.79 6.44 10.06
N GLU A 50 -9.65 5.95 9.55
CA GLU A 50 -8.98 4.77 10.11
C GLU A 50 -8.01 5.09 11.24
N GLN A 51 -7.53 6.32 11.31
CA GLN A 51 -6.60 6.80 12.32
C GLN A 51 -5.38 5.91 12.52
N PRO A 52 -4.61 5.63 11.46
CA PRO A 52 -3.38 4.84 11.61
C PRO A 52 -2.31 5.62 12.35
N ASP A 53 -1.40 4.91 13.00
CA ASP A 53 -0.23 5.51 13.66
C ASP A 53 0.89 5.79 12.68
N ALA A 54 0.96 5.00 11.61
CA ALA A 54 1.97 5.15 10.57
C ALA A 54 1.43 4.62 9.23
N ILE A 55 2.11 5.00 8.15
CA ILE A 55 1.74 4.60 6.79
C ILE A 55 2.90 3.84 6.17
N VAL A 56 2.59 2.82 5.39
CA VAL A 56 3.55 2.07 4.56
C VAL A 56 3.14 2.23 3.11
N ILE A 57 4.03 2.73 2.26
CA ILE A 57 3.76 2.88 0.83
C ILE A 57 4.63 1.91 0.04
N GLY A 58 4.01 1.15 -0.86
CA GLY A 58 4.73 0.31 -1.80
C GLY A 58 5.53 1.16 -2.77
N LEU A 59 6.78 0.77 -2.99
CA LEU A 59 7.71 1.48 -3.86
C LEU A 59 7.93 0.63 -5.12
N PRO A 60 7.32 1.00 -6.27
CA PRO A 60 7.40 0.19 -7.49
C PRO A 60 8.67 0.47 -8.28
N LEU A 61 9.78 -0.09 -7.84
CA LEU A 61 11.06 -0.01 -8.51
C LEU A 61 11.08 -0.88 -9.76
N HIS A 62 12.02 -0.60 -10.67
CA HIS A 62 12.30 -1.51 -11.78
C HIS A 62 12.87 -2.83 -11.25
N ALA A 63 12.84 -3.87 -12.07
CA ALA A 63 13.30 -5.20 -11.67
C ALA A 63 14.76 -5.21 -11.19
N ASP A 64 15.59 -4.30 -11.70
CA ASP A 64 16.98 -4.17 -11.30
C ASP A 64 17.20 -3.31 -10.04
N GLY A 65 16.13 -2.82 -9.45
CA GLY A 65 16.18 -1.98 -8.24
C GLY A 65 16.30 -0.50 -8.51
N SER A 66 16.40 -0.07 -9.77
CA SER A 66 16.49 1.34 -10.10
C SER A 66 15.14 2.05 -9.99
N GLU A 67 15.18 3.38 -9.85
CA GLU A 67 13.97 4.19 -9.75
C GLU A 67 13.17 4.17 -11.04
N SER A 68 11.86 4.07 -10.92
CA SER A 68 10.90 4.18 -12.04
C SER A 68 10.16 5.51 -11.94
N VAL A 69 9.37 5.84 -12.96
CA VAL A 69 8.47 7.00 -12.88
C VAL A 69 7.50 6.81 -11.72
N SER A 70 6.96 5.59 -11.58
CA SER A 70 6.01 5.27 -10.51
C SER A 70 6.65 5.33 -9.12
N SER A 71 7.92 4.90 -8.97
CA SER A 71 8.59 4.97 -7.67
C SER A 71 8.85 6.41 -7.25
N ARG A 72 9.18 7.28 -8.21
CA ARG A 72 9.36 8.71 -7.91
C ARG A 72 8.05 9.34 -7.45
N LYS A 73 6.93 8.99 -8.10
CA LYS A 73 5.61 9.46 -7.68
C LYS A 73 5.23 8.96 -6.28
N ALA A 74 5.57 7.71 -5.97
CA ALA A 74 5.34 7.15 -4.65
C ALA A 74 6.13 7.91 -3.58
N ARG A 75 7.37 8.28 -3.87
CA ARG A 75 8.19 9.07 -2.94
C ARG A 75 7.62 10.48 -2.73
N GLU A 76 7.12 11.10 -3.80
CA GLU A 76 6.48 12.41 -3.71
C GLU A 76 5.22 12.34 -2.86
N LEU A 77 4.41 11.29 -3.05
CA LEU A 77 3.22 11.07 -2.25
C LEU A 77 3.58 10.89 -0.77
N ALA A 78 4.63 10.12 -0.47
CA ALA A 78 5.11 9.93 0.89
C ALA A 78 5.48 11.26 1.55
N ARG A 79 6.23 12.11 0.85
CA ARG A 79 6.63 13.43 1.36
C ARG A 79 5.43 14.33 1.61
N ALA A 80 4.48 14.32 0.67
CA ALA A 80 3.26 15.12 0.82
C ALA A 80 2.46 14.70 2.05
N MET A 81 2.35 13.40 2.29
CA MET A 81 1.63 12.90 3.45
C MET A 81 2.35 13.22 4.76
N GLU A 82 3.67 13.08 4.80
CA GLU A 82 4.45 13.45 5.98
C GLU A 82 4.26 14.92 6.32
N THR A 83 4.32 15.78 5.30
CA THR A 83 4.18 17.23 5.47
C THR A 83 2.78 17.62 5.90
N ARG A 84 1.75 17.08 5.25
CA ARG A 84 0.37 17.51 5.48
C ARG A 84 -0.27 16.86 6.70
N LEU A 85 0.08 15.61 6.99
CA LEU A 85 -0.57 14.84 8.05
C LEU A 85 0.30 14.70 9.30
N GLY A 86 1.58 15.00 9.19
CA GLY A 86 2.51 14.83 10.32
C GLY A 86 2.66 13.39 10.76
N ILE A 87 2.44 12.44 9.85
CA ILE A 87 2.48 11.01 10.16
C ILE A 87 3.74 10.38 9.57
N THR A 88 4.30 9.40 10.26
CA THR A 88 5.46 8.66 9.77
C THR A 88 5.09 7.80 8.56
N VAL A 89 5.86 7.91 7.49
CA VAL A 89 5.64 7.12 6.27
C VAL A 89 6.87 6.28 6.00
N HIS A 90 6.66 4.97 5.86
CA HIS A 90 7.69 4.01 5.49
C HIS A 90 7.51 3.64 4.02
N LEU A 91 8.62 3.44 3.33
CA LEU A 91 8.62 2.96 1.95
C LEU A 91 9.02 1.49 1.95
N TYR A 92 8.33 0.68 1.16
CA TYR A 92 8.61 -0.75 1.06
C TYR A 92 8.72 -1.17 -0.40
N ASP A 93 9.80 -1.89 -0.76
CA ASP A 93 10.03 -2.39 -2.11
C ASP A 93 8.99 -3.47 -2.44
N GLU A 94 8.06 -3.15 -3.34
CA GLU A 94 6.95 -4.04 -3.65
C GLU A 94 7.29 -5.15 -4.63
N ARG A 95 8.53 -5.21 -5.15
CA ARG A 95 8.94 -6.27 -6.09
C ARG A 95 8.74 -7.67 -5.50
N LEU A 96 8.82 -7.79 -4.18
CA LEU A 96 8.77 -9.08 -3.49
C LEU A 96 7.34 -9.54 -3.20
N THR A 97 6.31 -8.70 -3.40
CA THR A 97 4.94 -8.99 -3.00
C THR A 97 3.97 -9.24 -4.15
N SER A 98 4.29 -8.81 -5.37
CA SER A 98 3.40 -8.93 -6.54
C SER A 98 2.98 -10.37 -6.80
N PHE A 99 3.91 -11.30 -6.71
CA PHE A 99 3.66 -12.73 -6.95
C PHE A 99 2.68 -13.28 -5.91
N GLU A 100 2.83 -12.89 -4.66
CA GLU A 100 1.94 -13.34 -3.58
C GLU A 100 0.52 -12.84 -3.77
N ALA A 101 0.35 -11.58 -4.18
CA ALA A 101 -0.97 -11.04 -4.49
C ALA A 101 -1.63 -11.80 -5.63
N ASP A 102 -0.88 -12.13 -6.68
CA ASP A 102 -1.39 -12.93 -7.80
C ASP A 102 -1.83 -14.32 -7.34
N GLN A 103 -1.08 -14.95 -6.46
CA GLN A 103 -1.43 -16.26 -5.90
C GLN A 103 -2.76 -16.21 -5.14
N ARG A 104 -2.95 -15.18 -4.34
CA ARG A 104 -4.18 -15.02 -3.55
C ARG A 104 -5.41 -14.85 -4.43
N MET A 105 -5.26 -14.32 -5.63
CA MET A 105 -6.38 -14.10 -6.55
C MET A 105 -6.75 -15.32 -7.38
N ARG A 106 -5.92 -16.37 -7.39
CA ARG A 106 -6.21 -17.57 -8.17
C ARG A 106 -7.42 -18.30 -7.63
N GLY A 107 -8.30 -18.72 -8.53
CA GLY A 107 -9.46 -19.52 -8.20
C GLY A 107 -10.63 -18.77 -7.56
N THR A 108 -10.60 -17.45 -7.55
CA THR A 108 -11.66 -16.65 -6.94
C THR A 108 -12.94 -16.58 -7.78
N GLY A 109 -12.86 -16.88 -9.08
CA GLY A 109 -14.02 -16.79 -9.97
C GLY A 109 -14.46 -15.38 -10.30
N LEU A 110 -13.69 -14.37 -9.94
CA LEU A 110 -14.02 -12.98 -10.19
C LEU A 110 -13.83 -12.60 -11.66
N THR A 111 -14.54 -11.61 -12.14
CA THR A 111 -14.33 -11.04 -13.47
C THR A 111 -12.94 -10.39 -13.53
N HIS A 112 -12.47 -10.11 -14.76
CA HIS A 112 -11.17 -9.47 -14.94
C HIS A 112 -11.08 -8.14 -14.18
N GLY A 113 -12.09 -7.30 -14.28
CA GLY A 113 -12.12 -6.01 -13.58
C GLY A 113 -12.17 -6.17 -12.07
N GLN A 114 -12.98 -7.13 -11.58
CA GLN A 114 -13.07 -7.42 -10.15
C GLN A 114 -11.76 -7.97 -9.60
N LYS A 115 -11.09 -8.86 -10.34
CA LYS A 115 -9.79 -9.40 -9.97
C LYS A 115 -8.75 -8.29 -9.86
N LYS A 116 -8.76 -7.36 -10.81
CA LYS A 116 -7.79 -6.26 -10.83
C LYS A 116 -7.97 -5.34 -9.62
N ALA A 117 -9.20 -4.96 -9.32
CA ALA A 117 -9.50 -4.11 -8.17
C ALA A 117 -9.16 -4.81 -6.84
N GLY A 118 -9.59 -6.08 -6.69
CA GLY A 118 -9.28 -6.86 -5.50
C GLY A 118 -7.79 -7.11 -5.32
N ARG A 119 -7.08 -7.29 -6.44
CA ARG A 119 -5.64 -7.50 -6.46
C ARG A 119 -4.88 -6.27 -5.93
N ASP A 120 -5.33 -5.05 -6.24
CA ASP A 120 -4.70 -3.84 -5.74
C ASP A 120 -4.77 -3.78 -4.20
N ALA A 121 -5.92 -4.11 -3.62
CA ALA A 121 -6.06 -4.15 -2.16
C ALA A 121 -5.30 -5.32 -1.54
N LEU A 122 -5.27 -6.49 -2.21
CA LEU A 122 -4.48 -7.64 -1.75
C LEU A 122 -2.99 -7.34 -1.85
N ALA A 123 -2.55 -6.61 -2.87
CA ALA A 123 -1.15 -6.19 -2.98
C ALA A 123 -0.76 -5.29 -1.81
N ALA A 124 -1.62 -4.35 -1.44
CA ALA A 124 -1.39 -3.51 -0.27
C ALA A 124 -1.31 -4.34 1.01
N ALA A 125 -2.20 -5.32 1.18
CA ALA A 125 -2.17 -6.21 2.34
C ALA A 125 -0.88 -7.04 2.39
N ALA A 126 -0.43 -7.56 1.24
CA ALA A 126 0.81 -8.33 1.15
C ALA A 126 2.03 -7.48 1.51
N ILE A 127 2.08 -6.23 1.03
CA ILE A 127 3.12 -5.28 1.38
C ILE A 127 3.15 -5.09 2.90
N LEU A 128 2.00 -4.86 3.50
CA LEU A 128 1.92 -4.62 4.93
C LEU A 128 2.34 -5.84 5.74
N GLU A 129 1.88 -7.03 5.37
CA GLU A 129 2.27 -8.26 6.07
C GLU A 129 3.79 -8.46 6.03
N ASP A 130 4.40 -8.28 4.85
CA ASP A 130 5.84 -8.43 4.71
C ASP A 130 6.60 -7.37 5.51
N PHE A 131 6.11 -6.14 5.50
CA PHE A 131 6.69 -5.05 6.30
C PHE A 131 6.64 -5.38 7.79
N LEU A 132 5.49 -5.83 8.28
CA LEU A 132 5.32 -6.17 9.70
C LEU A 132 6.17 -7.37 10.10
N ARG A 133 6.29 -8.36 9.23
CA ARG A 133 7.11 -9.54 9.46
C ARG A 133 8.59 -9.19 9.56
N ALA A 134 9.05 -8.32 8.67
CA ALA A 134 10.44 -7.87 8.66
C ALA A 134 10.78 -7.06 9.93
N ARG A 135 9.88 -6.21 10.37
CA ARG A 135 10.07 -5.45 11.63
C ARG A 135 10.11 -6.35 12.85
N GLY A 136 9.26 -7.37 12.88
CA GLY A 136 9.25 -8.34 13.98
C GLY A 136 10.58 -9.09 14.09
N GLN A 137 11.19 -9.42 12.97
CA GLN A 137 12.51 -10.05 12.96
C GLN A 137 13.62 -9.10 13.41
N THR A 138 13.49 -7.82 13.10
CA THR A 138 14.48 -6.80 13.45
C THR A 138 14.44 -6.49 14.94
N ASP A 139 13.27 -6.53 15.56
CA ASP A 139 13.08 -6.18 16.97
C ASP A 139 13.53 -7.29 17.93
N GLU A 140 13.90 -8.43 17.41
CA GLU A 140 14.49 -9.50 18.18
C GLU A 140 16.02 -9.32 18.25
#